data_8371ef72050d3d167630f9a78e4e386b
#
_entry.id   8371ef72050d3d167630f9a78e4e386b
#
_cell.length_a   1.000
_cell.length_b   1.000
_cell.length_c   1.000
_cell.angle_alpha   90.00
_cell.angle_beta   90.00
_cell.angle_gamma   90.00
#
_symmetry.space_group_name_H-M   'P 1'
#
loop_
_entity.id
_entity.type
_entity.pdbx_description
1 polymer ?
#
loop_
_entity_poly.entity_id
_entity_poly.type
_entity_poly.pdbx_seq_one_letter_code
_entity_poly.pdbx_strand_id
1 'polypeptide(L)'
;MPEAAGKTVWGIHSKDDSMFLNQGLIAIGWESIGDLSQISAVRDAYREKYIAAYPGSKKGAVANAVGMLYRFACEVQVGDYMVFPSKADRMINLGVVEGEYYYEAGQRYPNRRRVKWLKHIPRTAFSQGALYEVGSALTFFQVKNYADEFLKALDKCFSVKAAEQEPDETVARTAEEIRESTRDFILKELSRSLKGYDFEEFVANLLEAMGYRTDVSPHGGDSGIDITAYKDELPPRIVVQVKSQDGDIR
;
A
#
# COMPACT_ATOMS: atom_id res chain seq x y z
N MET A 1 -27.62 20.01 4.01
CA MET A 1 -26.64 19.11 3.39
C MET A 1 -26.65 19.36 1.90
N PRO A 2 -25.58 19.72 1.21
CA PRO A 2 -25.56 19.70 -0.24
C PRO A 2 -25.69 18.23 -0.69
N GLU A 3 -26.57 17.98 -1.65
CA GLU A 3 -26.81 16.68 -2.26
C GLU A 3 -25.52 16.04 -2.73
N ALA A 4 -25.15 14.90 -2.12
CA ALA A 4 -24.01 14.08 -2.53
C ALA A 4 -24.27 13.31 -3.84
N ALA A 5 -25.45 13.48 -4.43
CA ALA A 5 -25.84 12.84 -5.68
C ALA A 5 -25.00 13.39 -6.84
N GLY A 6 -24.07 12.59 -7.36
CA GLY A 6 -23.27 12.88 -8.55
C GLY A 6 -21.81 13.30 -8.33
N LYS A 7 -21.32 13.36 -7.07
CA LYS A 7 -19.91 13.66 -6.78
C LYS A 7 -19.07 12.39 -6.69
N THR A 8 -17.88 12.47 -7.25
CA THR A 8 -16.93 11.35 -7.26
C THR A 8 -16.06 11.36 -6.00
N VAL A 9 -15.73 10.17 -5.49
CA VAL A 9 -14.75 9.99 -4.41
C VAL A 9 -13.44 9.50 -5.01
N TRP A 10 -12.38 10.23 -4.76
CA TRP A 10 -11.03 9.94 -5.22
C TRP A 10 -10.12 9.56 -4.08
N GLY A 11 -9.22 8.61 -4.31
CA GLY A 11 -8.17 8.23 -3.40
C GLY A 11 -6.81 8.73 -3.91
N ILE A 12 -5.96 9.18 -2.99
CA ILE A 12 -4.60 9.62 -3.32
C ILE A 12 -3.60 9.14 -2.28
N HIS A 13 -2.40 8.79 -2.74
CA HIS A 13 -1.26 8.49 -1.89
C HIS A 13 -0.16 9.53 -2.05
N SER A 14 0.53 9.84 -0.96
CA SER A 14 1.70 10.70 -0.94
C SER A 14 2.87 10.01 -0.23
N LYS A 15 4.08 10.46 -0.53
CA LYS A 15 5.28 10.20 0.29
C LYS A 15 5.56 11.36 1.26
N ASP A 16 4.82 12.47 1.12
CA ASP A 16 4.92 13.66 1.94
C ASP A 16 3.52 14.04 2.43
N ASP A 17 3.13 13.42 3.55
CA ASP A 17 1.81 13.61 4.16
C ASP A 17 1.63 15.05 4.65
N SER A 18 2.72 15.66 5.15
CA SER A 18 2.70 17.01 5.71
C SER A 18 2.35 18.08 4.67
N MET A 19 2.82 17.91 3.44
CA MET A 19 2.51 18.82 2.36
C MET A 19 1.01 18.89 2.07
N PHE A 20 0.36 17.75 1.99
CA PHE A 20 -1.09 17.68 1.69
C PHE A 20 -1.92 18.33 2.80
N LEU A 21 -1.66 17.95 4.04
CA LEU A 21 -2.47 18.37 5.18
C LEU A 21 -2.20 19.82 5.57
N ASN A 22 -0.93 20.25 5.60
CA ASN A 22 -0.57 21.59 6.04
C ASN A 22 -0.85 22.67 4.99
N GLN A 23 -0.74 22.32 3.70
CA GLN A 23 -0.93 23.30 2.62
C GLN A 23 -2.36 23.27 2.03
N GLY A 24 -3.20 22.32 2.46
CA GLY A 24 -4.57 22.21 1.93
C GLY A 24 -4.58 21.93 0.43
N LEU A 25 -3.80 20.95 -0.02
CA LEU A 25 -3.72 20.58 -1.42
C LEU A 25 -3.48 19.07 -1.60
N ILE A 26 -3.65 18.61 -2.82
CA ILE A 26 -3.16 17.34 -3.33
C ILE A 26 -2.27 17.59 -4.53
N ALA A 27 -1.30 16.72 -4.74
CA ALA A 27 -0.35 16.86 -5.84
C ALA A 27 0.12 15.50 -6.36
N ILE A 28 0.45 15.47 -7.63
CA ILE A 28 1.08 14.31 -8.28
C ILE A 28 2.39 14.71 -8.96
N GLY A 29 3.29 13.75 -9.06
CA GLY A 29 4.60 13.94 -9.69
C GLY A 29 4.56 13.98 -11.22
N TRP A 30 5.52 13.31 -11.84
CA TRP A 30 5.78 13.29 -13.28
C TRP A 30 6.21 14.66 -13.82
N GLU A 31 7.19 15.26 -13.17
CA GLU A 31 7.73 16.59 -13.48
C GLU A 31 8.15 16.74 -14.95
N SER A 32 8.70 15.67 -15.56
CA SER A 32 9.18 15.68 -16.94
C SER A 32 8.05 15.83 -17.99
N ILE A 33 6.80 15.61 -17.61
CA ILE A 33 5.66 15.84 -18.51
C ILE A 33 5.33 17.33 -18.61
N GLY A 34 5.60 18.08 -17.54
CA GLY A 34 5.27 19.50 -17.43
C GLY A 34 3.80 19.74 -17.06
N ASP A 35 3.27 20.85 -17.52
CA ASP A 35 1.91 21.27 -17.24
C ASP A 35 0.88 20.45 -18.01
N LEU A 36 0.03 19.71 -17.26
CA LEU A 36 -0.99 18.85 -17.84
C LEU A 36 -2.13 19.62 -18.53
N SER A 37 -2.32 20.90 -18.20
CA SER A 37 -3.33 21.74 -18.86
C SER A 37 -2.97 22.07 -20.32
N GLN A 38 -1.71 21.92 -20.69
CA GLN A 38 -1.23 22.11 -22.05
C GLN A 38 -1.41 20.87 -22.94
N ILE A 39 -1.93 19.77 -22.39
CA ILE A 39 -2.19 18.54 -23.12
C ILE A 39 -3.68 18.51 -23.49
N SER A 40 -3.96 18.18 -24.75
CA SER A 40 -5.36 17.97 -25.20
C SER A 40 -6.07 16.96 -24.30
N ALA A 41 -7.32 17.24 -23.90
CA ALA A 41 -8.12 16.43 -22.99
C ALA A 41 -8.56 15.07 -23.62
N VAL A 42 -7.62 14.38 -24.23
CA VAL A 42 -7.78 13.06 -24.85
C VAL A 42 -6.71 12.12 -24.30
N ARG A 43 -7.08 10.92 -23.89
CA ARG A 43 -6.15 9.96 -23.25
C ARG A 43 -4.93 9.61 -24.12
N ASP A 44 -5.10 9.58 -25.44
CA ASP A 44 -3.98 9.29 -26.34
C ASP A 44 -2.94 10.40 -26.36
N ALA A 45 -3.34 11.68 -26.25
CA ALA A 45 -2.40 12.80 -26.14
C ALA A 45 -1.56 12.71 -24.85
N TYR A 46 -2.17 12.29 -23.72
CA TYR A 46 -1.44 12.00 -22.48
C TYR A 46 -0.48 10.82 -22.63
N ARG A 47 -0.87 9.80 -23.41
CA ARG A 47 -0.01 8.63 -23.67
C ARG A 47 1.21 9.02 -24.50
N GLU A 48 1.04 9.76 -25.56
CA GLU A 48 2.14 10.26 -26.41
C GLU A 48 3.11 11.11 -25.61
N LYS A 49 2.57 12.05 -24.84
CA LYS A 49 3.38 12.94 -23.99
C LYS A 49 4.14 12.17 -22.92
N TYR A 50 3.49 11.15 -22.30
CA TYR A 50 4.13 10.30 -21.30
C TYR A 50 5.29 9.48 -21.91
N ILE A 51 5.09 8.83 -23.06
CA ILE A 51 6.12 8.03 -23.72
C ILE A 51 7.32 8.89 -24.12
N ALA A 52 7.06 10.11 -24.61
CA ALA A 52 8.11 11.07 -24.96
C ALA A 52 8.94 11.50 -23.72
N ALA A 53 8.27 11.72 -22.57
CA ALA A 53 8.92 12.15 -21.33
C ALA A 53 9.65 10.99 -20.60
N TYR A 54 9.15 9.75 -20.74
CA TYR A 54 9.67 8.56 -20.08
C TYR A 54 9.87 7.39 -21.06
N PRO A 55 10.86 7.50 -21.96
CA PRO A 55 11.16 6.46 -22.93
C PRO A 55 11.61 5.18 -22.23
N GLY A 56 11.20 4.02 -22.75
CA GLY A 56 11.52 2.72 -22.16
C GLY A 56 10.60 2.24 -21.05
N SER A 57 9.55 2.98 -20.69
CA SER A 57 8.56 2.53 -19.72
C SER A 57 7.81 1.29 -20.20
N LYS A 58 7.56 0.33 -19.29
CA LYS A 58 6.76 -0.87 -19.58
C LYS A 58 5.32 -0.51 -19.92
N LYS A 59 4.67 -1.23 -20.85
CA LYS A 59 3.28 -0.96 -21.30
C LYS A 59 2.27 -0.79 -20.16
N GLY A 60 2.33 -1.65 -19.14
CA GLY A 60 1.46 -1.55 -17.96
C GLY A 60 1.70 -0.28 -17.13
N ALA A 61 2.95 0.13 -16.95
CA ALA A 61 3.29 1.38 -16.26
C ALA A 61 2.79 2.60 -17.03
N VAL A 62 2.91 2.61 -18.37
CA VAL A 62 2.36 3.67 -19.22
C VAL A 62 0.85 3.78 -19.04
N ALA A 63 0.12 2.66 -19.14
CA ALA A 63 -1.35 2.66 -19.03
C ALA A 63 -1.82 3.20 -17.67
N ASN A 64 -1.17 2.78 -16.57
CA ASN A 64 -1.48 3.24 -15.23
C ASN A 64 -1.19 4.74 -15.05
N ALA A 65 0.00 5.20 -15.46
CA ALA A 65 0.39 6.59 -15.33
C ALA A 65 -0.52 7.51 -16.16
N VAL A 66 -0.78 7.17 -17.41
CA VAL A 66 -1.69 7.93 -18.29
C VAL A 66 -3.09 8.02 -17.67
N GLY A 67 -3.61 6.90 -17.13
CA GLY A 67 -4.88 6.88 -16.44
C GLY A 67 -4.93 7.81 -15.22
N MET A 68 -3.88 7.83 -14.41
CA MET A 68 -3.78 8.71 -13.24
C MET A 68 -3.68 10.18 -13.64
N LEU A 69 -2.79 10.52 -14.57
CA LEU A 69 -2.58 11.89 -15.05
C LEU A 69 -3.85 12.48 -15.67
N TYR A 70 -4.50 11.71 -16.55
CA TYR A 70 -5.73 12.13 -17.21
C TYR A 70 -6.87 12.37 -16.21
N ARG A 71 -7.10 11.43 -15.28
CA ARG A 71 -8.12 11.60 -14.24
C ARG A 71 -7.85 12.84 -13.40
N PHE A 72 -6.61 13.01 -12.95
CA PHE A 72 -6.24 14.12 -12.08
C PHE A 72 -6.45 15.48 -12.76
N ALA A 73 -6.10 15.61 -14.03
CA ALA A 73 -6.21 16.86 -14.78
C ALA A 73 -7.63 17.12 -15.32
N CYS A 74 -8.31 16.08 -15.87
CA CYS A 74 -9.49 16.24 -16.68
C CYS A 74 -10.79 15.74 -16.04
N GLU A 75 -10.72 14.70 -15.16
CA GLU A 75 -11.94 14.08 -14.62
C GLU A 75 -12.32 14.61 -13.22
N VAL A 76 -11.33 15.01 -12.41
CA VAL A 76 -11.60 15.59 -11.09
C VAL A 76 -12.27 16.94 -11.20
N GLN A 77 -13.37 17.13 -10.48
CA GLN A 77 -14.14 18.37 -10.46
C GLN A 77 -14.11 19.03 -9.08
N VAL A 78 -14.32 20.34 -9.06
CA VAL A 78 -14.55 21.07 -7.80
C VAL A 78 -15.82 20.54 -7.12
N GLY A 79 -15.69 20.23 -5.83
CA GLY A 79 -16.73 19.61 -5.03
C GLY A 79 -16.67 18.09 -4.99
N ASP A 80 -15.77 17.43 -5.73
CA ASP A 80 -15.47 16.02 -5.54
C ASP A 80 -14.82 15.78 -4.18
N TYR A 81 -14.98 14.56 -3.65
CA TYR A 81 -14.42 14.18 -2.37
C TYR A 81 -13.05 13.51 -2.53
N MET A 82 -12.20 13.72 -1.53
CA MET A 82 -10.86 13.17 -1.49
C MET A 82 -10.64 12.33 -0.25
N VAL A 83 -10.09 11.13 -0.43
CA VAL A 83 -9.65 10.24 0.63
C VAL A 83 -8.13 10.12 0.57
N PHE A 84 -7.47 10.51 1.64
CA PHE A 84 -6.02 10.40 1.79
C PHE A 84 -5.67 9.56 3.01
N PRO A 85 -5.30 8.28 2.83
CA PRO A 85 -4.79 7.43 3.91
C PRO A 85 -3.35 7.81 4.25
N SER A 86 -3.17 8.57 5.31
CA SER A 86 -1.87 8.99 5.81
C SER A 86 -1.11 7.79 6.40
N LYS A 87 0.19 7.72 6.10
CA LYS A 87 1.09 6.70 6.64
C LYS A 87 1.73 7.15 7.96
N ALA A 88 1.89 8.46 8.14
CA ALA A 88 2.58 9.04 9.28
C ALA A 88 1.82 8.84 10.60
N ASP A 89 0.50 9.08 10.58
CA ASP A 89 -0.36 9.01 11.77
C ASP A 89 -1.41 7.90 11.70
N ARG A 90 -1.45 7.15 10.57
CA ARG A 90 -2.42 6.08 10.30
C ARG A 90 -3.88 6.55 10.31
N MET A 91 -4.12 7.81 9.99
CA MET A 91 -5.45 8.38 9.85
C MET A 91 -5.95 8.30 8.41
N ILE A 92 -7.27 8.30 8.25
CA ILE A 92 -7.94 8.55 6.98
C ILE A 92 -8.39 10.00 6.98
N ASN A 93 -7.84 10.77 6.04
CA ASN A 93 -8.14 12.17 5.88
C ASN A 93 -9.18 12.32 4.78
N LEU A 94 -10.31 12.96 5.12
CA LEU A 94 -11.40 13.21 4.19
C LEU A 94 -11.46 14.70 3.88
N GLY A 95 -11.53 15.02 2.59
CA GLY A 95 -11.57 16.41 2.12
C GLY A 95 -12.49 16.59 0.93
N VAL A 96 -12.64 17.84 0.51
CA VAL A 96 -13.35 18.23 -0.70
C VAL A 96 -12.42 19.07 -1.59
N VAL A 97 -12.48 18.81 -2.89
CA VAL A 97 -11.73 19.58 -3.89
C VAL A 97 -12.36 20.96 -3.99
N GLU A 98 -11.58 22.00 -3.66
CA GLU A 98 -12.04 23.41 -3.71
C GLU A 98 -11.54 24.16 -4.95
N GLY A 99 -10.48 23.65 -5.61
CA GLY A 99 -9.85 24.34 -6.73
C GLY A 99 -9.71 23.49 -7.98
N GLU A 100 -9.67 24.18 -9.10
CA GLU A 100 -9.31 23.59 -10.37
C GLU A 100 -7.86 23.11 -10.35
N TYR A 101 -7.49 22.33 -11.38
CA TYR A 101 -6.10 21.96 -11.61
C TYR A 101 -5.22 23.21 -11.82
N TYR A 102 -4.04 23.21 -11.22
CA TYR A 102 -3.00 24.20 -11.51
C TYR A 102 -1.61 23.56 -11.50
N TYR A 103 -0.70 24.19 -12.23
CA TYR A 103 0.69 23.79 -12.34
C TYR A 103 1.61 24.78 -11.63
N GLU A 104 2.51 24.29 -10.79
CA GLU A 104 3.48 25.11 -10.07
C GLU A 104 4.90 24.65 -10.40
N ALA A 105 5.53 25.36 -11.35
CA ALA A 105 6.86 25.02 -11.83
C ALA A 105 7.92 25.07 -10.71
N GLY A 106 8.92 24.19 -10.79
CA GLY A 106 10.01 24.13 -9.82
C GLY A 106 9.69 23.39 -8.51
N GLN A 107 8.46 22.93 -8.34
CA GLN A 107 8.08 22.14 -7.18
C GLN A 107 8.25 20.63 -7.45
N ARG A 108 8.58 19.86 -6.40
CA ARG A 108 8.75 18.41 -6.46
C ARG A 108 7.50 17.69 -6.98
N TYR A 109 6.30 18.23 -6.69
CA TYR A 109 5.02 17.75 -7.18
C TYR A 109 4.28 18.93 -7.82
N PRO A 110 4.51 19.20 -9.12
CA PRO A 110 4.08 20.44 -9.75
C PRO A 110 2.60 20.45 -10.15
N ASN A 111 2.01 19.28 -10.33
CA ASN A 111 0.62 19.12 -10.75
C ASN A 111 -0.28 19.06 -9.52
N ARG A 112 -1.11 20.09 -9.30
CA ARG A 112 -1.76 20.35 -8.01
C ARG A 112 -3.23 20.70 -8.12
N ARG A 113 -3.95 20.45 -7.01
CA ARG A 113 -5.33 20.93 -6.76
C ARG A 113 -5.50 21.35 -5.32
N ARG A 114 -6.30 22.38 -5.05
CA ARG A 114 -6.68 22.77 -3.70
C ARG A 114 -7.71 21.80 -3.14
N VAL A 115 -7.51 21.42 -1.88
CA VAL A 115 -8.40 20.55 -1.12
C VAL A 115 -8.60 21.12 0.27
N LYS A 116 -9.84 21.22 0.69
CA LYS A 116 -10.18 21.49 2.08
C LYS A 116 -10.35 20.18 2.81
N TRP A 117 -9.46 19.91 3.74
CA TRP A 117 -9.54 18.76 4.62
C TRP A 117 -10.62 19.00 5.66
N LEU A 118 -11.57 18.07 5.77
CA LEU A 118 -12.78 18.20 6.59
C LEU A 118 -12.71 17.38 7.86
N LYS A 119 -12.18 16.15 7.77
CA LYS A 119 -12.08 15.23 8.90
C LYS A 119 -10.81 14.39 8.85
N HIS A 120 -10.32 14.07 10.04
CA HIS A 120 -9.24 13.11 10.30
C HIS A 120 -9.81 11.99 11.17
N ILE A 121 -9.89 10.78 10.65
CA ILE A 121 -10.62 9.67 11.27
C ILE A 121 -9.66 8.48 11.41
N PRO A 122 -9.61 7.81 12.57
CA PRO A 122 -8.81 6.61 12.74
C PRO A 122 -9.20 5.51 11.73
N ARG A 123 -8.23 4.77 11.21
CA ARG A 123 -8.49 3.66 10.28
C ARG A 123 -9.43 2.61 10.85
N THR A 124 -9.40 2.41 12.16
CA THR A 124 -10.27 1.46 12.88
C THR A 124 -11.77 1.78 12.80
N ALA A 125 -12.12 2.98 12.33
CA ALA A 125 -13.51 3.37 12.13
C ALA A 125 -14.11 2.91 10.79
N PHE A 126 -13.27 2.32 9.92
CA PHE A 126 -13.65 1.88 8.58
C PHE A 126 -13.59 0.36 8.46
N SER A 127 -14.45 -0.19 7.61
CA SER A 127 -14.44 -1.61 7.29
C SER A 127 -13.12 -2.02 6.62
N GLN A 128 -12.78 -3.29 6.74
CA GLN A 128 -11.56 -3.82 6.12
C GLN A 128 -11.60 -3.67 4.58
N GLY A 129 -12.80 -3.83 3.96
CA GLY A 129 -13.00 -3.63 2.54
C GLY A 129 -12.70 -2.20 2.09
N ALA A 130 -13.20 -1.20 2.83
CA ALA A 130 -12.89 0.21 2.57
C ALA A 130 -11.37 0.49 2.68
N LEU A 131 -10.72 -0.08 3.71
CA LEU A 131 -9.28 0.06 3.91
C LEU A 131 -8.45 -0.62 2.81
N TYR A 132 -8.92 -1.74 2.27
CA TYR A 132 -8.27 -2.41 1.12
C TYR A 132 -8.41 -1.57 -0.16
N GLU A 133 -9.60 -1.04 -0.43
CA GLU A 133 -9.79 -0.21 -1.62
C GLU A 133 -8.89 1.03 -1.60
N VAL A 134 -8.79 1.74 -0.47
CA VAL A 134 -7.89 2.90 -0.34
C VAL A 134 -6.44 2.50 -0.11
N GLY A 135 -6.14 1.23 0.11
CA GLY A 135 -4.79 0.66 0.11
C GLY A 135 -4.20 0.41 -1.29
N SER A 136 -4.88 0.84 -2.35
CA SER A 136 -4.47 0.68 -3.75
C SER A 136 -2.98 0.96 -3.98
N ALA A 137 -2.35 0.21 -4.87
CA ALA A 137 -0.97 0.46 -5.30
C ALA A 137 -0.82 1.70 -6.21
N LEU A 138 -1.94 2.25 -6.69
CA LEU A 138 -1.95 3.45 -7.53
C LEU A 138 -1.81 4.71 -6.69
N THR A 139 -1.06 5.68 -7.19
CA THR A 139 -0.91 6.98 -6.52
C THR A 139 -2.21 7.78 -6.50
N PHE A 140 -3.01 7.68 -7.57
CA PHE A 140 -4.29 8.38 -7.72
C PHE A 140 -5.33 7.45 -8.37
N PHE A 141 -6.49 7.30 -7.75
CA PHE A 141 -7.53 6.35 -8.17
C PHE A 141 -8.92 6.81 -7.77
N GLN A 142 -9.95 6.24 -8.37
CA GLN A 142 -11.34 6.43 -7.97
C GLN A 142 -11.73 5.37 -6.92
N VAL A 143 -12.32 5.81 -5.83
CA VAL A 143 -12.98 4.94 -4.84
C VAL A 143 -14.39 4.65 -5.35
N LYS A 144 -14.71 3.37 -5.57
CA LYS A 144 -15.97 2.96 -6.23
C LYS A 144 -16.86 2.14 -5.32
N ASN A 145 -16.28 1.13 -4.65
CA ASN A 145 -17.06 0.14 -3.94
C ASN A 145 -17.48 0.62 -2.54
N TYR A 146 -16.61 1.37 -1.88
CA TYR A 146 -16.82 1.85 -0.51
C TYR A 146 -16.93 3.38 -0.41
N ALA A 147 -17.22 4.06 -1.54
CA ALA A 147 -17.39 5.52 -1.56
C ALA A 147 -18.41 6.01 -0.52
N ASP A 148 -19.54 5.32 -0.41
CA ASP A 148 -20.61 5.68 0.53
C ASP A 148 -20.18 5.60 1.99
N GLU A 149 -19.27 4.69 2.34
CA GLU A 149 -18.75 4.56 3.71
C GLU A 149 -17.93 5.80 4.08
N PHE A 150 -17.06 6.26 3.19
CA PHE A 150 -16.28 7.49 3.39
C PHE A 150 -17.17 8.73 3.42
N LEU A 151 -18.20 8.79 2.58
CA LEU A 151 -19.17 9.91 2.59
C LEU A 151 -19.98 9.95 3.88
N LYS A 152 -20.47 8.82 4.38
CA LYS A 152 -21.16 8.72 5.68
C LYS A 152 -20.26 9.19 6.82
N ALA A 153 -18.96 8.94 6.73
CA ALA A 153 -18.02 9.38 7.75
C ALA A 153 -17.87 10.92 7.82
N LEU A 154 -18.32 11.66 6.82
CA LEU A 154 -18.38 13.13 6.84
C LEU A 154 -19.54 13.66 7.64
N ASP A 155 -20.56 12.87 7.97
CA ASP A 155 -21.70 13.30 8.75
C ASP A 155 -21.29 13.72 10.17
N LYS A 156 -21.98 14.76 10.70
CA LYS A 156 -21.71 15.28 12.04
C LYS A 156 -21.98 14.26 13.16
N CYS A 157 -22.90 13.33 12.90
CA CYS A 157 -23.29 12.28 13.84
C CYS A 157 -22.46 10.99 13.71
N PHE A 158 -21.45 10.98 12.82
CA PHE A 158 -20.57 9.82 12.69
C PHE A 158 -19.79 9.61 13.99
N SER A 159 -20.15 8.57 14.73
CA SER A 159 -19.40 8.14 15.91
C SER A 159 -18.41 7.05 15.48
N VAL A 160 -17.20 7.15 15.98
CA VAL A 160 -16.16 6.12 15.82
C VAL A 160 -16.55 4.92 16.70
N LYS A 161 -17.59 4.17 16.30
CA LYS A 161 -17.77 2.80 16.77
C LYS A 161 -16.89 1.96 15.85
N ALA A 162 -16.07 1.08 16.43
CA ALA A 162 -15.40 0.05 15.65
C ALA A 162 -16.46 -0.60 14.78
N ALA A 163 -16.24 -0.60 13.45
CA ALA A 163 -17.18 -1.22 12.54
C ALA A 163 -17.30 -2.70 12.95
N GLU A 164 -18.48 -3.08 13.47
CA GLU A 164 -18.80 -4.50 13.63
C GLU A 164 -18.76 -5.11 12.24
N GLN A 165 -17.75 -5.93 12.01
CA GLN A 165 -17.51 -6.56 10.72
C GLN A 165 -18.52 -7.69 10.58
N GLU A 166 -19.58 -7.48 9.79
CA GLU A 166 -20.21 -8.64 9.17
C GLU A 166 -19.20 -9.29 8.23
N PRO A 167 -19.07 -10.62 8.25
CA PRO A 167 -18.12 -11.32 7.41
C PRO A 167 -18.55 -11.24 5.94
N ASP A 168 -18.04 -10.26 5.23
CA ASP A 168 -18.15 -10.19 3.78
C ASP A 168 -17.19 -11.24 3.18
N GLU A 169 -17.73 -12.23 2.47
CA GLU A 169 -16.96 -13.32 1.85
C GLU A 169 -15.88 -12.78 0.88
N THR A 170 -16.13 -11.63 0.26
CA THR A 170 -15.16 -10.95 -0.63
C THR A 170 -13.96 -10.43 0.17
N VAL A 171 -14.22 -9.88 1.36
CA VAL A 171 -13.17 -9.40 2.27
C VAL A 171 -12.35 -10.57 2.81
N ALA A 172 -13.00 -11.68 3.19
CA ALA A 172 -12.33 -12.89 3.67
C ALA A 172 -11.41 -13.47 2.58
N ARG A 173 -11.89 -13.56 1.34
CA ARG A 173 -11.10 -14.03 0.19
C ARG A 173 -9.90 -13.11 -0.09
N THR A 174 -10.12 -11.79 -0.13
CA THR A 174 -9.04 -10.82 -0.35
C THR A 174 -8.01 -10.84 0.80
N ALA A 175 -8.45 -11.03 2.04
CA ALA A 175 -7.56 -11.17 3.19
C ALA A 175 -6.68 -12.42 3.08
N GLU A 176 -7.24 -13.55 2.61
CA GLU A 176 -6.48 -14.78 2.39
C GLU A 176 -5.45 -14.63 1.27
N GLU A 177 -5.83 -14.04 0.13
CA GLU A 177 -4.91 -13.74 -0.98
C GLU A 177 -3.76 -12.83 -0.55
N ILE A 178 -4.02 -11.81 0.28
CA ILE A 178 -2.99 -10.95 0.84
C ILE A 178 -2.08 -11.73 1.79
N ARG A 179 -2.64 -12.60 2.62
CA ARG A 179 -1.88 -13.42 3.56
C ARG A 179 -0.95 -14.37 2.81
N GLU A 180 -1.45 -15.07 1.80
CA GLU A 180 -0.66 -15.96 0.95
C GLU A 180 0.44 -15.20 0.21
N SER A 181 0.10 -14.09 -0.45
CA SER A 181 1.07 -13.25 -1.16
C SER A 181 2.15 -12.69 -0.22
N THR A 182 1.78 -12.30 0.99
CA THR A 182 2.74 -11.82 2.01
C THR A 182 3.64 -12.95 2.48
N ARG A 183 3.07 -14.14 2.71
CA ARG A 183 3.82 -15.34 3.08
C ARG A 183 4.85 -15.70 2.01
N ASP A 184 4.43 -15.74 0.74
CA ASP A 184 5.30 -16.06 -0.39
C ASP A 184 6.42 -15.03 -0.53
N PHE A 185 6.10 -13.74 -0.36
CA PHE A 185 7.10 -12.67 -0.37
C PHE A 185 8.14 -12.85 0.74
N ILE A 186 7.68 -13.10 1.99
CA ILE A 186 8.57 -13.29 3.14
C ILE A 186 9.45 -14.52 2.93
N LEU A 187 8.88 -15.66 2.52
CA LEU A 187 9.65 -16.89 2.27
C LEU A 187 10.69 -16.70 1.17
N LYS A 188 10.35 -15.97 0.12
CA LYS A 188 11.28 -15.64 -0.98
C LYS A 188 12.42 -14.73 -0.52
N GLU A 189 12.13 -13.73 0.30
CA GLU A 189 13.17 -12.84 0.83
C GLU A 189 14.06 -13.56 1.85
N LEU A 190 13.48 -14.40 2.72
CA LEU A 190 14.25 -15.25 3.65
C LEU A 190 15.18 -16.21 2.91
N SER A 191 14.68 -16.94 1.91
CA SER A 191 15.50 -17.88 1.13
C SER A 191 16.59 -17.19 0.31
N ARG A 192 16.41 -15.92 -0.05
CA ARG A 192 17.44 -15.11 -0.73
C ARG A 192 18.49 -14.56 0.23
N SER A 193 18.08 -14.15 1.42
CA SER A 193 18.92 -13.44 2.39
C SER A 193 19.65 -14.36 3.34
N LEU A 194 19.02 -15.49 3.70
CA LEU A 194 19.56 -16.45 4.67
C LEU A 194 20.22 -17.62 3.95
N LYS A 195 21.55 -17.72 4.05
CA LYS A 195 22.33 -18.83 3.48
C LYS A 195 23.38 -19.29 4.49
N GLY A 196 23.67 -20.59 4.46
CA GLY A 196 24.68 -21.17 5.36
C GLY A 196 24.35 -20.96 6.83
N TYR A 197 25.28 -20.47 7.60
CA TYR A 197 25.18 -20.30 9.05
C TYR A 197 24.08 -19.32 9.48
N ASP A 198 23.81 -18.25 8.72
CA ASP A 198 22.73 -17.32 9.01
C ASP A 198 21.36 -18.03 8.99
N PHE A 199 21.24 -19.06 8.13
CA PHE A 199 20.03 -19.85 8.05
C PHE A 199 19.91 -20.84 9.22
N GLU A 200 21.03 -21.44 9.66
CA GLU A 200 21.07 -22.29 10.84
C GLU A 200 20.69 -21.50 12.09
N GLU A 201 21.28 -20.30 12.29
CA GLU A 201 20.94 -19.41 13.39
C GLU A 201 19.46 -18.97 13.35
N PHE A 202 18.94 -18.65 12.18
CA PHE A 202 17.52 -18.34 12.02
C PHE A 202 16.62 -19.50 12.46
N VAL A 203 16.94 -20.74 12.06
CA VAL A 203 16.16 -21.94 12.43
C VAL A 203 16.27 -22.20 13.95
N ALA A 204 17.44 -22.00 14.55
CA ALA A 204 17.61 -22.11 16.00
C ALA A 204 16.71 -21.10 16.74
N ASN A 205 16.76 -19.83 16.36
CA ASN A 205 15.91 -18.77 16.92
C ASN A 205 14.40 -19.06 16.75
N LEU A 206 14.01 -19.65 15.61
CA LEU A 206 12.63 -20.06 15.39
C LEU A 206 12.19 -21.17 16.37
N LEU A 207 13.04 -22.18 16.59
CA LEU A 207 12.78 -23.25 17.54
C LEU A 207 12.72 -22.71 18.98
N GLU A 208 13.56 -21.74 19.34
CA GLU A 208 13.50 -21.07 20.63
C GLU A 208 12.19 -20.30 20.82
N ALA A 209 11.74 -19.59 19.79
CA ALA A 209 10.44 -18.92 19.81
C ALA A 209 9.25 -19.89 19.97
N MET A 210 9.42 -21.15 19.53
CA MET A 210 8.46 -22.25 19.76
C MET A 210 8.59 -22.91 21.15
N GLY A 211 9.51 -22.43 21.99
CA GLY A 211 9.70 -22.90 23.36
C GLY A 211 10.67 -24.07 23.51
N TYR A 212 11.53 -24.29 22.51
CA TYR A 212 12.65 -25.22 22.61
C TYR A 212 13.89 -24.52 23.14
N ARG A 213 14.82 -25.27 23.71
CA ARG A 213 16.22 -24.86 23.89
C ARG A 213 17.00 -25.42 22.74
N THR A 214 17.95 -24.65 22.19
CA THR A 214 18.72 -25.04 21.01
C THR A 214 20.22 -25.02 21.31
N ASP A 215 20.93 -26.05 20.80
CA ASP A 215 22.37 -26.08 20.71
C ASP A 215 22.75 -26.14 19.24
N VAL A 216 23.40 -25.08 18.74
CA VAL A 216 23.91 -25.02 17.36
C VAL A 216 25.30 -25.63 17.33
N SER A 217 25.54 -26.53 16.37
CA SER A 217 26.84 -27.22 16.24
C SER A 217 27.94 -26.21 15.84
N PRO A 218 29.19 -26.38 16.39
CA PRO A 218 30.32 -25.54 15.98
C PRO A 218 30.61 -25.68 14.50
N HIS A 219 31.02 -24.60 13.86
CA HIS A 219 31.41 -24.57 12.47
C HIS A 219 32.51 -25.62 12.14
N GLY A 220 32.25 -26.48 11.15
CA GLY A 220 33.18 -27.48 10.68
C GLY A 220 33.04 -28.89 11.27
N GLY A 221 31.95 -29.18 11.99
CA GLY A 221 31.66 -30.54 12.49
C GLY A 221 31.02 -31.40 11.39
N ASP A 222 31.69 -32.49 11.01
CA ASP A 222 31.23 -33.42 9.94
C ASP A 222 30.07 -34.36 10.35
N SER A 223 29.35 -34.08 11.43
CA SER A 223 28.30 -34.99 11.93
C SER A 223 26.97 -34.89 11.22
N GLY A 224 26.80 -33.92 10.30
CA GLY A 224 25.53 -33.69 9.58
C GLY A 224 24.37 -33.23 10.46
N ILE A 225 24.66 -32.79 11.68
CA ILE A 225 23.71 -32.21 12.62
C ILE A 225 24.08 -30.75 12.84
N ASP A 226 23.19 -29.86 12.43
CA ASP A 226 23.44 -28.42 12.55
C ASP A 226 22.85 -27.85 13.84
N ILE A 227 21.67 -28.36 14.27
CA ILE A 227 21.00 -27.89 15.48
C ILE A 227 20.45 -29.10 16.25
N THR A 228 20.60 -29.10 17.58
CA THR A 228 19.90 -29.99 18.50
C THR A 228 18.91 -29.16 19.31
N ALA A 229 17.62 -29.53 19.30
CA ALA A 229 16.58 -28.83 20.06
C ALA A 229 15.88 -29.76 21.04
N TYR A 230 15.55 -29.25 22.25
CA TYR A 230 14.90 -30.00 23.32
C TYR A 230 14.04 -29.07 24.20
N LYS A 231 12.92 -29.59 24.71
CA LYS A 231 12.08 -28.85 25.68
C LYS A 231 12.45 -29.09 27.11
N ASP A 232 12.83 -30.32 27.43
CA ASP A 232 13.17 -30.80 28.75
C ASP A 232 14.53 -31.49 28.71
N GLU A 233 15.10 -31.78 29.89
CA GLU A 233 16.39 -32.50 30.00
C GLU A 233 16.31 -33.95 29.54
N LEU A 234 15.10 -34.51 29.41
CA LEU A 234 14.83 -35.87 28.97
C LEU A 234 14.50 -35.97 27.47
N PRO A 235 14.85 -37.10 26.78
CA PRO A 235 14.42 -37.36 25.40
C PRO A 235 12.91 -37.31 25.23
N PRO A 236 12.38 -36.94 24.04
CA PRO A 236 13.08 -36.89 22.78
C PRO A 236 13.76 -35.57 22.47
N ARG A 237 14.94 -35.64 21.86
CA ARG A 237 15.63 -34.50 21.25
C ARG A 237 15.26 -34.42 19.77
N ILE A 238 15.13 -33.21 19.25
CA ILE A 238 14.96 -32.95 17.83
C ILE A 238 16.34 -32.64 17.25
N VAL A 239 16.71 -33.39 16.23
CA VAL A 239 17.96 -33.18 15.49
C VAL A 239 17.59 -32.57 14.16
N VAL A 240 18.19 -31.42 13.83
CA VAL A 240 17.89 -30.67 12.62
C VAL A 240 19.14 -30.55 11.78
N GLN A 241 19.00 -30.89 10.49
CA GLN A 241 19.97 -30.55 9.46
C GLN A 241 19.37 -29.46 8.58
N VAL A 242 20.10 -28.37 8.43
CA VAL A 242 19.68 -27.21 7.63
C VAL A 242 20.40 -27.24 6.29
N LYS A 243 19.65 -27.18 5.19
CA LYS A 243 20.23 -27.14 3.83
C LYS A 243 19.68 -25.92 3.09
N SER A 244 20.61 -25.08 2.62
CA SER A 244 20.33 -23.93 1.77
C SER A 244 20.95 -24.19 0.40
N GLN A 245 20.13 -24.54 -0.60
CA GLN A 245 20.59 -24.66 -1.99
C GLN A 245 19.54 -24.10 -2.95
N ASP A 246 20.06 -23.58 -4.08
CA ASP A 246 19.20 -23.12 -5.19
C ASP A 246 18.81 -24.36 -6.03
N GLY A 247 17.59 -24.88 -5.83
CA GLY A 247 17.04 -26.05 -6.53
C GLY A 247 16.34 -27.07 -5.61
N ASP A 248 15.79 -28.13 -6.21
CA ASP A 248 15.11 -29.20 -5.47
C ASP A 248 16.09 -29.99 -4.59
N ILE A 249 15.77 -30.15 -3.33
CA ILE A 249 16.50 -31.01 -2.40
C ILE A 249 16.04 -32.44 -2.70
N ARG A 250 16.97 -33.29 -3.18
CA ARG A 250 16.76 -34.71 -3.36
C ARG A 250 17.07 -35.48 -2.09
#